data_f48ed2446f79646c2e3ea753cc0af0b4
#
_entry.id   f48ed2446f79646c2e3ea753cc0af0b4
#
_cell.length_a   1.000
_cell.length_b   1.000
_cell.length_c   1.000
_cell.angle_alpha   90.00
_cell.angle_beta   90.00
_cell.angle_gamma   90.00
#
_symmetry.space_group_name_H-M   'P 1'
#
loop_
_entity.id
_entity.type
_entity.pdbx_description
1 polymer ?
#
loop_
_entity_poly.entity_id
_entity_poly.type
_entity_poly.pdbx_seq_one_letter_code
_entity_poly.pdbx_strand_id
1 'polypeptide(L)'
;MTDQTRAQLAAELADLHHRLGEAFFASRLRPLLETDLTVQQLRALALVQVDRDSTPQRLAEALGVSAATVSGILDRLTAAGMVVRTPDPDDGRVRRVTSTEKGSEAIRRIVALEDDLPPDLIDLLDVDDLRALTQGTRALLEATRRLAP
;
A
#
# COMPACT_ATOMS: atom_id res chain seq x y z
N MET A 1 -4.72 -27.15 28.97
CA MET A 1 -3.60 -26.22 29.16
C MET A 1 -3.29 -25.38 27.92
N THR A 2 -3.61 -25.87 26.74
CA THR A 2 -3.28 -25.24 25.44
C THR A 2 -4.14 -24.02 25.08
N ASP A 3 -5.41 -24.00 25.47
CA ASP A 3 -6.36 -23.00 24.98
C ASP A 3 -6.23 -21.64 25.73
N GLN A 4 -6.01 -21.69 27.02
CA GLN A 4 -5.83 -20.48 27.85
C GLN A 4 -4.48 -19.78 27.53
N THR A 5 -3.44 -20.55 27.28
CA THR A 5 -2.13 -20.04 26.85
C THR A 5 -2.19 -19.39 25.48
N ARG A 6 -2.97 -19.95 24.52
CA ARG A 6 -3.15 -19.37 23.19
C ARG A 6 -3.90 -18.05 23.23
N ALA A 7 -4.99 -17.97 23.99
CA ALA A 7 -5.78 -16.74 24.13
C ALA A 7 -4.98 -15.61 24.77
N GLN A 8 -4.19 -15.92 25.80
CA GLN A 8 -3.32 -14.95 26.45
C GLN A 8 -2.22 -14.41 25.50
N LEU A 9 -1.55 -15.30 24.76
CA LEU A 9 -0.53 -14.90 23.80
C LEU A 9 -1.13 -14.09 22.63
N ALA A 10 -2.34 -14.42 22.19
CA ALA A 10 -3.02 -13.65 21.14
C ALA A 10 -3.39 -12.24 21.63
N ALA A 11 -3.86 -12.09 22.86
CA ALA A 11 -4.16 -10.78 23.45
C ALA A 11 -2.89 -9.94 23.65
N GLU A 12 -1.82 -10.53 24.15
CA GLU A 12 -0.53 -9.87 24.30
C GLU A 12 0.04 -9.43 22.93
N LEU A 13 0.00 -10.30 21.94
CA LEU A 13 0.42 -9.96 20.57
C LEU A 13 -0.37 -8.79 20.01
N ALA A 14 -1.69 -8.77 20.21
CA ALA A 14 -2.55 -7.68 19.76
C ALA A 14 -2.20 -6.34 20.43
N ASP A 15 -1.96 -6.36 21.74
CA ASP A 15 -1.53 -5.16 22.50
C ASP A 15 -0.15 -4.65 22.02
N LEU A 16 0.81 -5.54 21.89
CA LEU A 16 2.15 -5.20 21.39
C LEU A 16 2.09 -4.64 19.96
N HIS A 17 1.27 -5.23 19.11
CA HIS A 17 1.08 -4.75 17.73
C HIS A 17 0.42 -3.36 17.70
N HIS A 18 -0.56 -3.12 18.55
CA HIS A 18 -1.19 -1.80 18.69
C HIS A 18 -0.18 -0.74 19.13
N ARG A 19 0.58 -0.99 20.19
CA ARG A 19 1.61 -0.08 20.71
C ARG A 19 2.72 0.18 19.69
N LEU A 20 3.13 -0.84 18.95
CA LEU A 20 4.08 -0.68 17.87
C LEU A 20 3.51 0.21 16.75
N GLY A 21 2.23 0.03 16.41
CA GLY A 21 1.51 0.91 15.49
C GLY A 21 1.48 2.37 15.93
N GLU A 22 1.22 2.63 17.21
CA GLU A 22 1.25 3.98 17.78
C GLU A 22 2.66 4.60 17.74
N ALA A 23 3.70 3.83 18.05
CA ALA A 23 5.08 4.30 17.99
C ALA A 23 5.49 4.73 16.56
N PHE A 24 4.97 4.08 15.53
CA PHE A 24 5.24 4.42 14.13
C PHE A 24 4.20 5.33 13.49
N PHE A 25 3.17 5.75 14.21
CA PHE A 25 2.07 6.53 13.64
C PHE A 25 2.56 7.82 12.97
N ALA A 26 3.42 8.58 13.62
CA ALA A 26 3.94 9.84 13.10
C ALA A 26 4.80 9.63 11.84
N SER A 27 5.64 8.61 11.81
CA SER A 27 6.47 8.30 10.64
C SER A 27 5.63 7.82 9.45
N ARG A 28 4.55 7.08 9.69
CA ARG A 28 3.61 6.63 8.66
C ARG A 28 2.77 7.76 8.07
N LEU A 29 2.46 8.80 8.83
CA LEU A 29 1.72 9.97 8.34
C LEU A 29 2.61 10.95 7.54
N ARG A 30 3.90 10.98 7.80
CA ARG A 30 4.81 11.93 7.20
C ARG A 30 4.78 11.94 5.67
N PRO A 31 4.86 10.80 4.96
CA PRO A 31 4.76 10.77 3.49
C PRO A 31 3.43 11.31 2.95
N LEU A 32 2.33 11.08 3.69
CA LEU A 32 1.02 11.62 3.33
C LEU A 32 0.97 13.16 3.48
N LEU A 33 1.64 13.71 4.48
CA LEU A 33 1.70 15.16 4.72
C LEU A 33 2.68 15.86 3.78
N GLU A 34 3.70 15.15 3.29
CA GLU A 34 4.73 15.67 2.37
C GLU A 34 4.35 15.50 0.89
N THR A 35 3.24 14.81 0.56
CA THR A 35 2.85 14.63 -0.84
C THR A 35 2.16 15.84 -1.41
N ASP A 36 2.52 16.20 -2.65
CA ASP A 36 1.84 17.24 -3.44
C ASP A 36 0.55 16.72 -4.13
N LEU A 37 0.21 15.44 -3.91
CA LEU A 37 -0.98 14.85 -4.50
C LEU A 37 -2.24 15.25 -3.74
N THR A 38 -3.25 15.67 -4.48
CA THR A 38 -4.59 15.81 -3.90
C THR A 38 -5.16 14.43 -3.55
N VAL A 39 -6.13 14.37 -2.63
CA VAL A 39 -6.81 13.13 -2.24
C VAL A 39 -7.37 12.39 -3.46
N GLN A 40 -7.93 13.11 -4.44
CA GLN A 40 -8.46 12.49 -5.65
C GLN A 40 -7.36 11.90 -6.55
N GLN A 41 -6.23 12.57 -6.67
CA GLN A 41 -5.06 12.06 -7.39
C GLN A 41 -4.49 10.82 -6.71
N LEU A 42 -4.40 10.85 -5.39
CA LEU A 42 -3.95 9.71 -4.59
C LEU A 42 -4.87 8.49 -4.77
N ARG A 43 -6.19 8.70 -4.67
CA ARG A 43 -7.18 7.62 -4.89
C ARG A 43 -7.08 7.04 -6.30
N ALA A 44 -6.95 7.90 -7.32
CA ALA A 44 -6.79 7.46 -8.71
C ALA A 44 -5.52 6.63 -8.89
N LEU A 45 -4.39 7.10 -8.35
CA LEU A 45 -3.11 6.42 -8.44
C LEU A 45 -3.14 5.07 -7.71
N ALA A 46 -3.78 4.99 -6.54
CA ALA A 46 -3.97 3.75 -5.80
C ALA A 46 -4.81 2.73 -6.59
N LEU A 47 -5.90 3.16 -7.23
CA LEU A 47 -6.72 2.29 -8.08
C LEU A 47 -5.91 1.75 -9.27
N VAL A 48 -5.12 2.61 -9.94
CA VAL A 48 -4.25 2.19 -11.05
C VAL A 48 -3.20 1.16 -10.59
N GLN A 49 -2.74 1.27 -9.36
CA GLN A 49 -1.77 0.31 -8.80
C GLN A 49 -2.38 -1.08 -8.54
N VAL A 50 -3.64 -1.12 -8.12
CA VAL A 50 -4.35 -2.37 -7.80
C VAL A 50 -4.91 -3.04 -9.06
N ASP A 51 -5.50 -2.26 -9.98
CA ASP A 51 -6.12 -2.75 -11.20
C ASP A 51 -5.19 -2.55 -12.41
N ARG A 52 -4.58 -3.64 -12.87
CA ARG A 52 -3.69 -3.63 -14.04
C ARG A 52 -4.38 -3.31 -15.36
N ASP A 53 -5.71 -3.43 -15.41
CA ASP A 53 -6.55 -3.15 -16.57
C ASP A 53 -7.30 -1.82 -16.43
N SER A 54 -6.74 -0.89 -15.69
CA SER A 54 -7.33 0.43 -15.46
C SER A 54 -7.54 1.20 -16.77
N THR A 55 -8.75 1.66 -16.97
CA THR A 55 -9.13 2.61 -18.03
C THR A 55 -9.72 3.88 -17.42
N PRO A 56 -9.71 5.03 -18.14
CA PRO A 56 -10.34 6.25 -17.64
C PRO A 56 -11.81 6.07 -17.24
N GLN A 57 -12.55 5.22 -17.99
CA GLN A 57 -13.94 4.94 -17.68
C GLN A 57 -14.08 4.17 -16.35
N ARG A 58 -13.34 3.08 -16.18
CA ARG A 58 -13.36 2.29 -14.93
C ARG A 58 -12.94 3.12 -13.73
N LEU A 59 -11.95 4.00 -13.92
CA LEU A 59 -11.54 4.93 -12.86
C LEU A 59 -12.63 5.95 -12.51
N ALA A 60 -13.39 6.45 -13.51
CA ALA A 60 -14.51 7.35 -13.27
C ALA A 60 -15.62 6.67 -12.44
N GLU A 61 -15.96 5.44 -12.80
CA GLU A 61 -16.92 4.61 -12.07
C GLU A 61 -16.46 4.34 -10.63
N ALA A 62 -15.21 3.88 -10.46
CA ALA A 62 -14.67 3.54 -9.14
C ALA A 62 -14.49 4.76 -8.22
N LEU A 63 -14.18 5.94 -8.78
CA LEU A 63 -14.04 7.19 -8.02
C LEU A 63 -15.38 7.90 -7.80
N GLY A 64 -16.42 7.53 -8.52
CA GLY A 64 -17.73 8.19 -8.46
C GLY A 64 -17.71 9.62 -9.01
N VAL A 65 -16.91 9.88 -10.07
CA VAL A 65 -16.76 11.21 -10.67
C VAL A 65 -16.97 11.17 -12.18
N SER A 66 -17.09 12.33 -12.82
CA SER A 66 -17.26 12.42 -14.27
C SER A 66 -15.99 12.01 -15.03
N ALA A 67 -16.15 11.56 -16.27
CA ALA A 67 -15.05 11.26 -17.17
C ALA A 67 -14.13 12.48 -17.40
N ALA A 68 -14.70 13.69 -17.46
CA ALA A 68 -13.92 14.93 -17.57
C ALA A 68 -13.04 15.16 -16.34
N THR A 69 -13.57 14.90 -15.13
CA THR A 69 -12.81 15.00 -13.88
C THR A 69 -11.65 14.00 -13.87
N VAL A 70 -11.90 12.74 -14.24
CA VAL A 70 -10.84 11.72 -14.33
C VAL A 70 -9.79 12.09 -15.36
N SER A 71 -10.19 12.63 -16.52
CA SER A 71 -9.23 13.09 -17.53
C SER A 71 -8.27 14.13 -16.93
N GLY A 72 -8.79 15.14 -16.21
CA GLY A 72 -7.96 16.15 -15.57
C GLY A 72 -7.06 15.60 -14.46
N ILE A 73 -7.52 14.61 -13.68
CA ILE A 73 -6.71 13.92 -12.68
C ILE A 73 -5.56 13.17 -13.36
N LEU A 74 -5.87 12.39 -14.40
CA LEU A 74 -4.89 11.60 -15.12
C LEU A 74 -3.88 12.48 -15.88
N ASP A 75 -4.31 13.64 -16.41
CA ASP A 75 -3.41 14.59 -17.06
C ASP A 75 -2.35 15.11 -16.08
N ARG A 76 -2.76 15.44 -14.86
CA ARG A 76 -1.84 15.88 -13.79
C ARG A 76 -0.90 14.76 -13.35
N LEU A 77 -1.42 13.54 -13.16
CA LEU A 77 -0.59 12.38 -12.81
C LEU A 77 0.40 12.01 -13.92
N THR A 78 0.00 12.15 -15.19
CA THR A 78 0.90 11.95 -16.35
C THR A 78 1.97 13.04 -16.38
N ALA A 79 1.60 14.31 -16.22
CA ALA A 79 2.56 15.42 -16.15
C ALA A 79 3.56 15.27 -14.99
N ALA A 80 3.11 14.72 -13.85
CA ALA A 80 3.97 14.38 -12.71
C ALA A 80 4.83 13.12 -12.96
N GLY A 81 4.63 12.42 -14.07
CA GLY A 81 5.35 11.20 -14.42
C GLY A 81 4.97 9.99 -13.55
N MET A 82 3.78 9.99 -12.94
CA MET A 82 3.32 8.92 -12.04
C MET A 82 2.50 7.85 -12.73
N VAL A 83 1.88 8.19 -13.87
CA VAL A 83 1.16 7.24 -14.72
C VAL A 83 1.53 7.44 -16.18
N VAL A 84 1.34 6.40 -16.98
CA VAL A 84 1.42 6.44 -18.44
C VAL A 84 0.10 5.95 -19.03
N ARG A 85 -0.24 6.50 -20.21
CA ARG A 85 -1.42 6.08 -20.99
C ARG A 85 -0.94 5.42 -22.28
N THR A 86 -1.31 4.19 -22.48
CA THR A 86 -0.98 3.42 -23.69
C THR A 86 -2.25 3.03 -24.42
N PRO A 87 -2.23 2.86 -25.76
CA PRO A 87 -3.34 2.23 -26.45
C PRO A 87 -3.56 0.82 -25.90
N ASP A 88 -4.82 0.43 -25.77
CA ASP A 88 -5.15 -0.97 -25.49
C ASP A 88 -4.70 -1.85 -26.66
N PRO A 89 -4.06 -3.00 -26.42
CA PRO A 89 -3.59 -3.88 -27.48
C PRO A 89 -4.72 -4.50 -28.32
N ASP A 90 -5.91 -4.67 -27.73
CA ASP A 90 -7.05 -5.32 -28.35
C ASP A 90 -8.03 -4.29 -28.96
N ASP A 91 -8.12 -3.09 -28.40
CA ASP A 91 -8.93 -1.98 -28.92
C ASP A 91 -8.17 -0.64 -28.82
N GLY A 92 -7.54 -0.23 -29.89
CA GLY A 92 -6.76 1.01 -29.99
C GLY A 92 -7.54 2.31 -29.69
N ARG A 93 -8.89 2.25 -29.59
CA ARG A 93 -9.73 3.37 -29.16
C ARG A 93 -9.74 3.54 -27.64
N VAL A 94 -9.44 2.47 -26.92
CA VAL A 94 -9.35 2.45 -25.44
C VAL A 94 -7.92 2.83 -25.05
N ARG A 95 -7.78 3.58 -23.98
CA ARG A 95 -6.50 3.89 -23.35
C ARG A 95 -6.39 3.14 -22.05
N ARG A 96 -5.33 2.36 -21.90
CA ARG A 96 -4.94 1.79 -20.59
C ARG A 96 -4.12 2.81 -19.82
N VAL A 97 -4.32 2.79 -18.50
CA VAL A 97 -3.56 3.63 -17.57
C VAL A 97 -2.76 2.70 -16.67
N THR A 98 -1.45 2.87 -16.65
CA THR A 98 -0.56 2.08 -15.80
C THR A 98 0.31 2.99 -14.95
N SER A 99 0.61 2.55 -13.74
CA SER A 99 1.53 3.26 -12.84
C SER A 99 2.96 3.13 -13.37
N THR A 100 3.72 4.20 -13.26
CA THR A 100 5.18 4.17 -13.45
C THR A 100 5.86 3.70 -12.17
N GLU A 101 7.18 3.45 -12.22
CA GLU A 101 7.94 3.18 -11.00
C GLU A 101 7.83 4.32 -9.99
N LYS A 102 7.88 5.58 -10.45
CA LYS A 102 7.68 6.77 -9.62
C LYS A 102 6.29 6.78 -8.96
N GLY A 103 5.24 6.43 -9.70
CA GLY A 103 3.88 6.34 -9.16
C GLY A 103 3.72 5.21 -8.15
N SER A 104 4.28 4.05 -8.46
CA SER A 104 4.29 2.90 -7.55
C SER A 104 5.02 3.20 -6.25
N GLU A 105 6.18 3.86 -6.34
CA GLU A 105 6.96 4.30 -5.19
C GLU A 105 6.20 5.31 -4.32
N ALA A 106 5.52 6.29 -4.95
CA ALA A 106 4.70 7.26 -4.24
C ALA A 106 3.58 6.60 -3.43
N ILE A 107 2.90 5.60 -4.03
CA ILE A 107 1.86 4.83 -3.32
C ILE A 107 2.48 4.00 -2.19
N ARG A 108 3.57 3.27 -2.45
CA ARG A 108 4.25 2.47 -1.41
C ARG A 108 4.58 3.32 -0.18
N ARG A 109 5.15 4.50 -0.38
CA ARG A 109 5.48 5.44 0.73
C ARG A 109 4.26 5.90 1.50
N ILE A 110 3.15 6.23 0.80
CA ILE A 110 1.94 6.78 1.44
C ILE A 110 1.14 5.69 2.16
N VAL A 111 1.04 4.50 1.57
CA VAL A 111 0.28 3.38 2.17
C VAL A 111 1.10 2.68 3.26
N ALA A 112 2.35 3.11 3.45
CA ALA A 112 3.31 2.48 4.39
C ALA A 112 3.40 0.96 4.21
N LEU A 113 3.25 0.49 2.96
CA LEU A 113 3.49 -0.90 2.59
C LEU A 113 5.00 -1.20 2.50
N GLU A 114 5.84 -0.18 2.58
CA GLU A 114 7.23 -0.35 2.98
C GLU A 114 7.26 -0.47 4.51
N ASP A 115 6.76 -1.60 4.98
CA ASP A 115 6.98 -2.08 6.34
C ASP A 115 8.43 -2.57 6.51
N ASP A 116 9.37 -1.87 5.93
CA ASP A 116 10.74 -2.03 6.35
C ASP A 116 10.83 -1.41 7.74
N LEU A 117 10.99 -2.28 8.72
CA LEU A 117 11.41 -1.83 10.05
C LEU A 117 12.61 -0.90 9.83
N PRO A 118 12.60 0.31 10.41
CA PRO A 118 13.70 1.25 10.21
C PRO A 118 15.04 0.54 10.45
N PRO A 119 16.02 0.69 9.55
CA PRO A 119 17.33 0.03 9.73
C PRO A 119 17.91 0.28 11.11
N ASP A 120 17.82 1.52 11.61
CA ASP A 120 18.27 1.91 12.94
C ASP A 120 17.58 1.12 14.06
N LEU A 121 16.30 0.72 13.87
CA LEU A 121 15.58 -0.12 14.82
C LEU A 121 16.08 -1.56 14.79
N ILE A 122 16.36 -2.08 13.58
CA ILE A 122 16.91 -3.42 13.42
C ILE A 122 18.28 -3.53 14.08
N ASP A 123 19.12 -2.49 13.96
CA ASP A 123 20.45 -2.43 14.59
C ASP A 123 20.40 -2.41 16.11
N LEU A 124 19.27 -2.04 16.72
CA LEU A 124 19.06 -2.07 18.18
C LEU A 124 18.66 -3.46 18.71
N LEU A 125 18.24 -4.39 17.83
CA LEU A 125 17.83 -5.74 18.21
C LEU A 125 19.02 -6.67 18.26
N ASP A 126 19.08 -7.51 19.28
CA ASP A 126 20.05 -8.58 19.27
C ASP A 126 19.68 -9.72 18.30
N VAL A 127 20.63 -10.62 18.05
CA VAL A 127 20.45 -11.71 17.08
C VAL A 127 19.33 -12.67 17.48
N ASP A 128 19.09 -12.87 18.77
CA ASP A 128 18.09 -13.80 19.23
C ASP A 128 16.69 -13.19 19.09
N ASP A 129 16.53 -11.89 19.35
CA ASP A 129 15.31 -11.13 19.07
C ASP A 129 15.00 -11.10 17.58
N LEU A 130 15.99 -10.83 16.72
CA LEU A 130 15.83 -10.87 15.27
C LEU A 130 15.38 -12.25 14.76
N ARG A 131 15.94 -13.32 15.35
CA ARG A 131 15.57 -14.70 15.01
C ARG A 131 14.11 -14.98 15.40
N ALA A 132 13.71 -14.59 16.61
CA ALA A 132 12.35 -14.76 17.11
C ALA A 132 11.33 -13.98 16.24
N LEU A 133 11.64 -12.73 15.92
CA LEU A 133 10.81 -11.87 15.07
C LEU A 133 10.67 -12.45 13.65
N THR A 134 11.77 -12.90 13.05
CA THR A 134 11.77 -13.55 11.74
C THR A 134 10.92 -14.81 11.73
N GLN A 135 11.01 -15.63 12.77
CA GLN A 135 10.21 -16.85 12.90
C GLN A 135 8.72 -16.53 13.04
N GLY A 136 8.36 -15.56 13.88
CA GLY A 136 6.97 -15.12 14.07
C GLY A 136 6.37 -14.55 12.80
N THR A 137 7.10 -13.67 12.11
CA THR A 137 6.66 -13.06 10.84
C THR A 137 6.46 -14.12 9.75
N ARG A 138 7.36 -15.11 9.67
CA ARG A 138 7.19 -16.24 8.73
C ARG A 138 5.93 -17.05 9.03
N ALA A 139 5.65 -17.34 10.29
CA ALA A 139 4.45 -18.04 10.71
C ALA A 139 3.17 -17.27 10.35
N LEU A 140 3.16 -15.94 10.53
CA LEU A 140 2.06 -15.07 10.10
C LEU A 140 1.87 -15.10 8.58
N LEU A 141 2.95 -15.00 7.81
CA LEU A 141 2.90 -15.06 6.34
C LEU A 141 2.34 -16.40 5.83
N GLU A 142 2.70 -17.50 6.46
CA GLU A 142 2.13 -18.82 6.13
C GLU A 142 0.64 -18.90 6.48
N ALA A 143 0.22 -18.30 7.60
CA ALA A 143 -1.17 -18.27 7.99
C ALA A 143 -2.04 -17.45 7.02
N THR A 144 -1.55 -16.32 6.48
CA THR A 144 -2.29 -15.52 5.48
C THR A 144 -2.59 -16.31 4.21
N ARG A 145 -1.68 -17.19 3.78
CA ARG A 145 -1.90 -18.05 2.60
C ARG A 145 -3.07 -19.03 2.78
N ARG A 146 -3.42 -19.35 4.03
CA ARG A 146 -4.55 -20.24 4.38
C ARG A 146 -5.87 -19.47 4.51
N LEU A 147 -5.82 -18.14 4.59
CA LEU A 147 -6.99 -17.24 4.66
C LEU A 147 -7.42 -16.75 3.27
N ALA A 148 -6.52 -16.83 2.27
CA ALA A 148 -6.86 -16.49 0.89
C ALA A 148 -7.83 -17.55 0.35
N PRO A 149 -9.02 -17.16 -0.21
CA PRO A 149 -9.98 -18.07 -0.79
C PRO A 149 -9.43 -18.80 -2.01
#